data_2fa7ab2fd2bdc96be05f1bc1d59147f3
#
_entry.id   2fa7ab2fd2bdc96be05f1bc1d59147f3
#
_cell.length_a   1.000
_cell.length_b   1.000
_cell.length_c   1.000
_cell.angle_alpha   90.00
_cell.angle_beta   90.00
_cell.angle_gamma   90.00
#
_symmetry.space_group_name_H-M   'P 1'
#
loop_
_entity.id
_entity.type
_entity.pdbx_description
1 polymer ?
#
loop_
_entity_poly.entity_id
_entity_poly.type
_entity_poly.pdbx_seq_one_letter_code
_entity_poly.pdbx_strand_id
1 'polypeptide(L)'
;KMTKSRQKGDKHQTIMGKRYYKNDIVDICIRDYLTLPKYLKDCLKGYKVGLEFEEKEVSLDPYALGYWLGDGDKTTFHITTIEKEVIEYFNKYAKENGLQLTRGKEGTKNEITYHITTGMIGGSNYNRNPFLNSLKKYNLIRNKHIPEQYKINSRQSRLKLLAGLIDSDGYYNRQSNAIEITQKVKPLAKDILFLVRSLGMRGTVKECEKSCMYKGEKK
;
A
#
# COMPACT_ATOMS: atom_id res chain seq x y z
N LYS A 1 14.14 21.58 4.26
CA LYS A 1 13.82 22.95 3.85
C LYS A 1 13.76 23.83 5.10
N MET A 2 14.64 24.79 5.24
CA MET A 2 14.69 25.74 6.38
C MET A 2 14.23 27.12 5.87
N THR A 3 13.27 27.78 6.52
CA THR A 3 12.55 28.96 6.03
C THR A 3 13.19 30.31 6.42
N LYS A 4 13.03 31.34 5.61
CA LYS A 4 13.69 32.67 5.75
C LYS A 4 12.96 33.64 6.65
N SER A 5 13.60 34.15 7.67
CA SER A 5 13.56 35.58 8.03
C SER A 5 14.93 35.95 8.58
N ARG A 6 15.60 36.88 7.93
CA ARG A 6 16.91 37.36 8.38
C ARG A 6 16.71 38.62 9.22
N GLN A 7 16.67 38.45 10.56
CA GLN A 7 16.83 39.55 11.49
C GLN A 7 18.15 39.38 12.24
N LYS A 8 18.76 40.48 12.66
CA LYS A 8 20.01 40.49 13.44
C LYS A 8 19.77 39.69 14.73
N GLY A 9 20.33 38.48 14.86
CA GLY A 9 20.10 37.57 15.99
C GLY A 9 19.40 36.22 15.64
N ASP A 10 19.00 36.01 14.39
CA ASP A 10 18.33 34.77 13.99
C ASP A 10 19.25 33.56 14.21
N LYS A 11 18.68 32.52 14.83
CA LYS A 11 19.35 31.23 15.02
C LYS A 11 19.66 30.58 13.68
N HIS A 12 20.92 30.21 13.47
CA HIS A 12 21.39 29.52 12.27
C HIS A 12 22.03 28.18 12.63
N GLN A 13 22.13 27.31 11.66
CA GLN A 13 22.91 26.06 11.71
C GLN A 13 24.07 26.15 10.75
N THR A 14 25.25 25.71 11.16
CA THR A 14 26.41 25.62 10.27
C THR A 14 26.52 24.19 9.76
N ILE A 15 26.44 24.01 8.44
CA ILE A 15 26.54 22.73 7.77
C ILE A 15 27.61 22.84 6.70
N MET A 16 28.64 21.99 6.76
CA MET A 16 29.79 22.01 5.83
C MET A 16 30.37 23.42 5.63
N GLY A 17 30.56 24.16 6.73
CA GLY A 17 31.11 25.50 6.74
C GLY A 17 30.18 26.64 6.27
N LYS A 18 28.99 26.35 5.81
CA LYS A 18 27.96 27.33 5.41
C LYS A 18 26.91 27.55 6.50
N ARG A 19 26.50 28.80 6.69
CA ARG A 19 25.42 29.15 7.61
C ARG A 19 24.06 29.05 6.92
N TYR A 20 23.15 28.28 7.51
CA TYR A 20 21.78 28.12 7.05
C TYR A 20 20.81 28.62 8.10
N TYR A 21 19.87 29.41 7.68
CA TYR A 21 18.79 29.94 8.50
C TYR A 21 17.52 29.11 8.30
N LYS A 22 16.55 29.34 9.15
CA LYS A 22 15.24 28.70 9.01
C LYS A 22 14.70 28.97 7.59
N ASN A 23 14.31 27.92 6.84
CA ASN A 23 13.83 27.86 5.46
C ASN A 23 14.88 27.94 4.34
N ASP A 24 16.15 28.01 4.63
CA ASP A 24 17.15 27.86 3.60
C ASP A 24 17.12 26.43 3.03
N ILE A 25 17.40 26.32 1.75
CA ILE A 25 17.56 25.02 1.11
C ILE A 25 19.02 24.59 1.32
N VAL A 26 19.16 23.41 1.92
CA VAL A 26 20.46 22.76 2.07
C VAL A 26 20.61 21.78 0.91
N ASP A 27 21.52 22.09 -0.01
CA ASP A 27 21.93 21.18 -1.07
C ASP A 27 23.24 20.52 -0.65
N ILE A 28 23.20 19.22 -0.42
CA ILE A 28 24.31 18.44 0.14
C ILE A 28 24.22 17.01 -0.41
N CYS A 29 25.35 16.44 -0.78
CA CYS A 29 25.37 15.05 -1.23
C CYS A 29 25.06 14.07 -0.09
N ILE A 30 24.58 12.89 -0.42
CA ILE A 30 24.19 11.88 0.58
C ILE A 30 25.36 11.47 1.46
N ARG A 31 26.58 11.38 0.91
CA ARG A 31 27.80 11.05 1.67
C ARG A 31 28.00 12.06 2.80
N ASP A 32 27.96 13.34 2.48
CA ASP A 32 28.16 14.42 3.45
C ASP A 32 26.99 14.48 4.46
N TYR A 33 25.75 14.27 3.99
CA TYR A 33 24.60 14.17 4.89
C TYR A 33 24.77 13.04 5.92
N LEU A 34 25.31 11.89 5.53
CA LEU A 34 25.53 10.76 6.44
C LEU A 34 26.53 11.05 7.53
N THR A 35 27.51 11.94 7.29
CA THR A 35 28.52 12.37 8.30
C THR A 35 27.99 13.41 9.26
N LEU A 36 26.88 14.07 8.99
CA LEU A 36 26.30 15.08 9.87
C LEU A 36 25.94 14.50 11.24
N PRO A 37 26.18 15.24 12.32
CA PRO A 37 25.72 14.85 13.65
C PRO A 37 24.18 14.78 13.72
N LYS A 38 23.65 13.96 14.60
CA LYS A 38 22.23 13.68 14.71
C LYS A 38 21.39 14.95 14.86
N TYR A 39 21.81 15.91 15.70
CA TYR A 39 21.04 17.13 15.93
C TYR A 39 20.83 17.97 14.66
N LEU A 40 21.82 17.98 13.73
CA LEU A 40 21.66 18.64 12.43
C LEU A 40 20.71 17.86 11.52
N LYS A 41 20.83 16.53 11.49
CA LYS A 41 19.91 15.66 10.73
C LYS A 41 18.45 15.85 11.18
N ASP A 42 18.22 15.98 12.48
CA ASP A 42 16.88 16.19 13.04
C ASP A 42 16.27 17.54 12.63
N CYS A 43 17.10 18.55 12.39
CA CYS A 43 16.67 19.86 11.88
C CYS A 43 16.37 19.88 10.38
N LEU A 44 16.92 18.96 9.61
CA LEU A 44 16.74 18.89 8.16
C LEU A 44 15.46 18.12 7.82
N LYS A 45 14.73 18.63 6.84
CA LYS A 45 13.53 17.97 6.33
C LYS A 45 13.65 17.77 4.83
N GLY A 46 13.50 16.55 4.38
CA GLY A 46 13.40 16.25 2.94
C GLY A 46 12.07 16.74 2.35
N TYR A 47 12.06 16.90 1.06
CA TYR A 47 10.83 17.18 0.33
C TYR A 47 9.92 15.96 0.34
N LYS A 48 8.62 16.20 0.50
CA LYS A 48 7.59 15.21 0.21
C LYS A 48 7.12 15.44 -1.22
N VAL A 49 7.78 14.82 -2.16
CA VAL A 49 7.45 14.93 -3.59
C VAL A 49 7.01 13.57 -4.09
N GLY A 50 5.85 13.54 -4.74
CA GLY A 50 5.43 12.36 -5.50
C GLY A 50 6.30 12.20 -6.74
N LEU A 51 6.50 10.97 -7.15
CA LEU A 51 7.10 10.63 -8.43
C LEU A 51 6.00 10.51 -9.47
N GLU A 52 6.25 11.00 -10.67
CA GLU A 52 5.39 10.75 -11.82
C GLU A 52 6.03 9.67 -12.68
N PHE A 53 5.25 8.67 -13.03
CA PHE A 53 5.64 7.62 -13.97
C PHE A 53 4.61 7.59 -15.11
N GLU A 54 5.05 7.15 -16.26
CA GLU A 54 4.18 6.89 -17.40
C GLU A 54 3.14 5.81 -17.05
N GLU A 55 1.95 5.96 -17.62
CA GLU A 55 0.90 4.97 -17.45
C GLU A 55 1.28 3.70 -18.19
N LYS A 56 1.11 2.56 -17.50
CA LYS A 56 1.34 1.23 -18.05
C LYS A 56 0.05 0.45 -17.99
N GLU A 57 -0.22 -0.24 -19.07
CA GLU A 57 -1.34 -1.18 -19.12
C GLU A 57 -1.11 -2.35 -18.18
N VAL A 58 -2.13 -2.67 -17.40
CA VAL A 58 -2.10 -3.75 -16.41
C VAL A 58 -3.33 -4.65 -16.58
N SER A 59 -3.16 -5.94 -16.32
CA SER A 59 -4.21 -6.93 -16.57
C SER A 59 -5.26 -7.04 -15.46
N LEU A 60 -5.04 -6.43 -14.30
CA LEU A 60 -6.02 -6.32 -13.22
C LEU A 60 -6.24 -4.85 -12.87
N ASP A 61 -7.48 -4.48 -12.53
CA ASP A 61 -7.72 -3.18 -11.94
C ASP A 61 -6.85 -3.00 -10.69
N PRO A 62 -6.15 -1.86 -10.54
CA PRO A 62 -5.23 -1.64 -9.43
C PRO A 62 -5.91 -1.70 -8.06
N TYR A 63 -7.15 -1.23 -7.92
CA TYR A 63 -7.90 -1.32 -6.66
C TYR A 63 -8.22 -2.79 -6.32
N ALA A 64 -8.70 -3.56 -7.30
CA ALA A 64 -9.01 -4.98 -7.10
C ALA A 64 -7.75 -5.78 -6.69
N LEU A 65 -6.60 -5.47 -7.30
CA LEU A 65 -5.33 -6.09 -6.90
C LEU A 65 -4.93 -5.67 -5.49
N GLY A 66 -5.04 -4.38 -5.15
CA GLY A 66 -4.72 -3.86 -3.82
C GLY A 66 -5.54 -4.52 -2.73
N TYR A 67 -6.85 -4.62 -2.94
CA TYR A 67 -7.77 -5.28 -2.01
C TYR A 67 -7.42 -6.77 -1.84
N TRP A 68 -7.14 -7.48 -2.94
CA TRP A 68 -6.74 -8.88 -2.89
C TRP A 68 -5.38 -9.08 -2.18
N LEU A 69 -4.45 -8.17 -2.33
CA LEU A 69 -3.14 -8.24 -1.63
C LEU A 69 -3.28 -8.17 -0.11
N GLY A 70 -4.25 -7.41 0.40
CA GLY A 70 -4.62 -7.43 1.82
C GLY A 70 -5.39 -8.70 2.17
N ASP A 71 -6.67 -8.72 1.89
CA ASP A 71 -7.64 -9.72 2.38
C ASP A 71 -7.82 -10.95 1.48
N GLY A 72 -7.22 -11.00 0.29
CA GLY A 72 -7.40 -12.10 -0.63
C GLY A 72 -6.79 -13.42 -0.14
N ASP A 73 -7.38 -14.54 -0.54
CA ASP A 73 -6.79 -15.86 -0.32
C ASP A 73 -5.47 -16.05 -1.08
N LYS A 74 -4.60 -16.92 -0.57
CA LYS A 74 -3.26 -17.14 -1.14
C LYS A 74 -3.27 -17.87 -2.47
N THR A 75 -4.36 -18.53 -2.83
CA THR A 75 -4.44 -19.46 -3.97
C THR A 75 -5.53 -19.14 -4.97
N THR A 76 -6.55 -18.41 -4.53
CA THR A 76 -7.76 -18.14 -5.31
C THR A 76 -8.21 -16.69 -5.13
N PHE A 77 -9.24 -16.28 -5.84
CA PHE A 77 -9.89 -15.02 -5.57
C PHE A 77 -11.06 -15.21 -4.60
N HIS A 78 -10.73 -15.10 -3.34
CA HIS A 78 -11.72 -14.93 -2.29
C HIS A 78 -11.49 -13.60 -1.59
N ILE A 79 -12.53 -12.88 -1.30
CA ILE A 79 -12.53 -11.71 -0.42
C ILE A 79 -13.51 -11.95 0.70
N THR A 80 -13.17 -11.50 1.89
CA THR A 80 -14.06 -11.56 3.04
C THR A 80 -14.39 -10.14 3.47
N THR A 81 -15.67 -9.75 3.39
CA THR A 81 -16.10 -8.39 3.72
C THR A 81 -17.55 -8.36 4.15
N ILE A 82 -17.91 -7.32 4.92
CA ILE A 82 -19.29 -6.94 5.23
C ILE A 82 -19.66 -5.57 4.64
N GLU A 83 -18.69 -4.89 4.03
CA GLU A 83 -18.83 -3.52 3.53
C GLU A 83 -19.56 -3.51 2.19
N LYS A 84 -20.69 -2.82 2.17
CA LYS A 84 -21.57 -2.78 0.98
C LYS A 84 -20.86 -2.18 -0.23
N GLU A 85 -20.10 -1.12 -0.04
CA GLU A 85 -19.39 -0.41 -1.09
C GLU A 85 -18.35 -1.32 -1.77
N VAL A 86 -17.66 -2.15 -0.99
CA VAL A 86 -16.72 -3.15 -1.50
C VAL A 86 -17.42 -4.23 -2.30
N ILE A 87 -18.56 -4.72 -1.79
CA ILE A 87 -19.38 -5.73 -2.46
C ILE A 87 -19.91 -5.20 -3.79
N GLU A 88 -20.41 -3.96 -3.81
CA GLU A 88 -20.91 -3.30 -5.02
C GLU A 88 -19.79 -3.10 -6.05
N TYR A 89 -18.61 -2.66 -5.61
CA TYR A 89 -17.45 -2.53 -6.47
C TYR A 89 -17.09 -3.86 -7.13
N PHE A 90 -16.93 -4.94 -6.36
CA PHE A 90 -16.55 -6.23 -6.92
C PHE A 90 -17.65 -6.89 -7.76
N ASN A 91 -18.92 -6.61 -7.49
CA ASN A 91 -20.02 -7.05 -8.33
C ASN A 91 -19.98 -6.37 -9.70
N LYS A 92 -19.74 -5.06 -9.72
CA LYS A 92 -19.55 -4.29 -10.96
C LYS A 92 -18.33 -4.79 -11.72
N TYR A 93 -17.18 -4.89 -11.04
CA TYR A 93 -15.93 -5.37 -11.62
C TYR A 93 -16.08 -6.77 -12.23
N ALA A 94 -16.74 -7.69 -11.53
CA ALA A 94 -16.98 -9.04 -12.04
C ALA A 94 -17.81 -9.02 -13.33
N LYS A 95 -18.92 -8.26 -13.37
CA LYS A 95 -19.76 -8.13 -14.56
C LYS A 95 -19.02 -7.56 -15.76
N GLU A 96 -18.22 -6.50 -15.55
CA GLU A 96 -17.43 -5.86 -16.61
C GLU A 96 -16.36 -6.78 -17.20
N ASN A 97 -15.93 -7.79 -16.42
CA ASN A 97 -14.91 -8.77 -16.86
C ASN A 97 -15.51 -10.14 -17.24
N GLY A 98 -16.83 -10.23 -17.46
CA GLY A 98 -17.49 -11.49 -17.83
C GLY A 98 -17.47 -12.54 -16.70
N LEU A 99 -17.40 -12.09 -15.46
CA LEU A 99 -17.35 -12.90 -14.25
C LEU A 99 -18.60 -12.67 -13.38
N GLN A 100 -18.75 -13.46 -12.33
CA GLN A 100 -19.81 -13.32 -11.35
C GLN A 100 -19.22 -13.27 -9.94
N LEU A 101 -19.77 -12.39 -9.11
CA LEU A 101 -19.51 -12.38 -7.68
C LEU A 101 -20.51 -13.30 -6.99
N THR A 102 -20.06 -14.40 -6.44
CA THR A 102 -20.91 -15.39 -5.74
C THR A 102 -20.68 -15.31 -4.24
N ARG A 103 -21.77 -15.27 -3.48
CA ARG A 103 -21.74 -15.30 -2.01
C ARG A 103 -21.38 -16.71 -1.55
N GLY A 104 -20.34 -16.83 -0.75
CA GLY A 104 -19.93 -18.06 -0.09
C GLY A 104 -20.57 -18.22 1.28
N LYS A 105 -19.90 -18.99 2.15
CA LYS A 105 -20.36 -19.25 3.50
C LYS A 105 -20.19 -18.01 4.39
N GLU A 106 -21.11 -17.83 5.30
CA GLU A 106 -21.04 -16.85 6.37
C GLU A 106 -20.12 -17.37 7.48
N GLY A 107 -19.18 -16.53 7.92
CA GLY A 107 -18.26 -16.84 9.02
C GLY A 107 -18.90 -16.62 10.39
N THR A 108 -18.18 -16.97 11.45
CA THR A 108 -18.65 -16.90 12.84
C THR A 108 -18.85 -15.48 13.37
N LYS A 109 -18.34 -14.46 12.68
CA LYS A 109 -18.45 -13.03 13.01
C LYS A 109 -19.28 -12.25 11.99
N ASN A 110 -20.23 -12.91 11.34
CA ASN A 110 -21.07 -12.38 10.26
C ASN A 110 -20.26 -11.91 9.02
N GLU A 111 -18.95 -12.18 8.97
CA GLU A 111 -18.16 -11.94 7.77
C GLU A 111 -18.59 -12.90 6.65
N ILE A 112 -18.74 -12.36 5.45
CA ILE A 112 -19.18 -13.13 4.29
C ILE A 112 -18.01 -13.23 3.31
N THR A 113 -17.71 -14.47 2.92
CA THR A 113 -16.73 -14.72 1.86
C THR A 113 -17.41 -14.61 0.50
N TYR A 114 -16.80 -13.89 -0.40
CA TYR A 114 -17.25 -13.77 -1.79
C TYR A 114 -16.18 -14.35 -2.73
N HIS A 115 -16.66 -14.96 -3.81
CA HIS A 115 -15.83 -15.58 -4.83
C HIS A 115 -16.09 -14.92 -6.18
N ILE A 116 -15.03 -14.52 -6.90
CA ILE A 116 -15.18 -14.14 -8.30
C ILE A 116 -14.98 -15.39 -9.17
N THR A 117 -16.01 -15.78 -9.86
CA THR A 117 -16.10 -17.03 -10.64
C THR A 117 -16.54 -16.75 -12.07
N THR A 118 -16.33 -17.73 -12.96
CA THR A 118 -16.90 -17.67 -14.32
C THR A 118 -18.40 -18.03 -14.36
N GLY A 119 -19.00 -18.42 -13.24
CA GLY A 119 -20.38 -18.89 -13.17
C GLY A 119 -20.62 -20.28 -13.79
N MET A 120 -19.63 -20.90 -14.40
CA MET A 120 -19.77 -22.21 -15.04
C MET A 120 -19.39 -23.32 -14.07
N ILE A 121 -20.11 -24.45 -14.13
CA ILE A 121 -19.83 -25.65 -13.33
C ILE A 121 -18.88 -26.56 -14.12
N GLY A 122 -17.76 -26.99 -13.50
CA GLY A 122 -16.82 -27.96 -14.07
C GLY A 122 -15.36 -27.60 -13.98
N GLY A 123 -14.47 -28.59 -13.87
CA GLY A 123 -13.04 -28.43 -13.53
C GLY A 123 -12.18 -27.68 -14.56
N SER A 124 -12.61 -27.57 -15.83
CA SER A 124 -11.85 -26.80 -16.85
C SER A 124 -12.00 -25.28 -16.71
N ASN A 125 -12.92 -24.80 -15.88
CA ASN A 125 -13.25 -23.39 -15.73
C ASN A 125 -12.24 -22.62 -14.87
N TYR A 126 -11.45 -23.30 -14.04
CA TYR A 126 -10.39 -22.71 -13.24
C TYR A 126 -9.34 -21.97 -14.11
N ASN A 127 -9.03 -22.50 -15.30
CA ASN A 127 -8.09 -21.89 -16.24
C ASN A 127 -8.71 -20.76 -17.08
N ARG A 128 -10.02 -20.56 -17.03
CA ARG A 128 -10.74 -19.51 -17.78
C ARG A 128 -10.98 -18.24 -16.98
N ASN A 129 -10.71 -18.23 -15.68
CA ASN A 129 -10.89 -17.03 -14.87
C ASN A 129 -9.75 -16.03 -15.12
N PRO A 130 -10.02 -14.88 -15.78
CA PRO A 130 -9.00 -13.90 -16.14
C PRO A 130 -8.33 -13.28 -14.91
N PHE A 131 -9.05 -13.12 -13.80
CA PHE A 131 -8.45 -12.63 -12.56
C PHE A 131 -7.38 -13.59 -12.05
N LEU A 132 -7.72 -14.87 -11.93
CA LEU A 132 -6.78 -15.88 -11.47
C LEU A 132 -5.58 -16.04 -12.43
N ASN A 133 -5.83 -15.96 -13.74
CA ASN A 133 -4.76 -16.00 -14.73
C ASN A 133 -3.80 -14.83 -14.59
N SER A 134 -4.31 -13.65 -14.29
CA SER A 134 -3.49 -12.47 -14.03
C SER A 134 -2.68 -12.62 -12.74
N LEU A 135 -3.26 -13.18 -11.66
CA LEU A 135 -2.49 -13.50 -10.46
C LEU A 135 -1.34 -14.47 -10.73
N LYS A 136 -1.58 -15.49 -11.57
CA LYS A 136 -0.54 -16.44 -12.00
C LYS A 136 0.53 -15.75 -12.87
N LYS A 137 0.11 -14.92 -13.84
CA LYS A 137 1.01 -14.15 -14.71
C LYS A 137 1.98 -13.29 -13.92
N TYR A 138 1.50 -12.65 -12.84
CA TYR A 138 2.30 -11.81 -11.95
C TYR A 138 3.00 -12.60 -10.83
N ASN A 139 2.92 -13.92 -10.83
CA ASN A 139 3.52 -14.79 -9.80
C ASN A 139 3.08 -14.43 -8.38
N LEU A 140 1.79 -14.15 -8.20
CA LEU A 140 1.22 -13.68 -6.93
C LEU A 140 0.67 -14.81 -6.05
N ILE A 141 0.42 -15.98 -6.65
CA ILE A 141 -0.11 -17.14 -5.93
C ILE A 141 0.91 -17.62 -4.88
N ARG A 142 0.52 -17.61 -3.62
CA ARG A 142 1.37 -17.88 -2.44
C ARG A 142 2.60 -16.99 -2.33
N ASN A 143 2.66 -15.90 -3.09
CA ASN A 143 3.79 -14.99 -3.17
C ASN A 143 3.31 -13.53 -3.28
N LYS A 144 2.59 -13.05 -2.26
CA LYS A 144 2.05 -11.68 -2.27
C LYS A 144 3.15 -10.63 -2.29
N HIS A 145 3.17 -9.82 -3.32
CA HIS A 145 4.02 -8.64 -3.52
C HIS A 145 3.32 -7.68 -4.49
N ILE A 146 3.78 -6.47 -4.63
CA ILE A 146 3.26 -5.54 -5.64
C ILE A 146 4.12 -5.71 -6.91
N PRO A 147 3.54 -6.17 -8.04
CA PRO A 147 4.29 -6.30 -9.29
C PRO A 147 4.84 -4.96 -9.77
N GLU A 148 6.01 -5.00 -10.44
CA GLU A 148 6.73 -3.80 -10.88
C GLU A 148 5.89 -2.87 -11.73
N GLN A 149 5.04 -3.41 -12.62
CA GLN A 149 4.14 -2.63 -13.48
C GLN A 149 3.11 -1.81 -12.70
N TYR A 150 2.81 -2.19 -11.46
CA TYR A 150 1.93 -1.42 -10.57
C TYR A 150 2.71 -0.44 -9.69
N LYS A 151 3.94 -0.78 -9.28
CA LYS A 151 4.80 0.12 -8.50
C LYS A 151 5.26 1.32 -9.32
N ILE A 152 5.63 1.07 -10.58
CA ILE A 152 6.09 2.09 -11.54
C ILE A 152 5.01 2.28 -12.59
N ASN A 153 3.95 2.98 -12.21
CA ASN A 153 2.78 3.29 -13.03
C ASN A 153 2.30 4.71 -12.73
N SER A 154 1.29 5.18 -13.47
CA SER A 154 0.70 6.50 -13.24
C SER A 154 0.32 6.72 -11.78
N ARG A 155 0.32 7.98 -11.36
CA ARG A 155 -0.09 8.36 -10.01
C ARG A 155 -1.48 7.82 -9.65
N GLN A 156 -2.40 7.88 -10.62
CA GLN A 156 -3.77 7.40 -10.42
C GLN A 156 -3.84 5.90 -10.19
N SER A 157 -3.10 5.11 -10.98
CA SER A 157 -3.00 3.65 -10.82
C SER A 157 -2.45 3.28 -9.45
N ARG A 158 -1.38 3.95 -9.00
CA ARG A 158 -0.78 3.73 -7.68
C ARG A 158 -1.70 4.13 -6.52
N LEU A 159 -2.48 5.21 -6.67
CA LEU A 159 -3.47 5.62 -5.66
C LEU A 159 -4.60 4.61 -5.55
N LYS A 160 -5.12 4.08 -6.67
CA LYS A 160 -6.13 3.02 -6.66
C LYS A 160 -5.64 1.76 -5.96
N LEU A 161 -4.39 1.34 -6.27
CA LEU A 161 -3.78 0.19 -5.61
C LEU A 161 -3.65 0.40 -4.09
N LEU A 162 -3.20 1.58 -3.67
CA LEU A 162 -3.08 1.92 -2.26
C LEU A 162 -4.44 1.99 -1.58
N ALA A 163 -5.48 2.50 -2.24
CA ALA A 163 -6.84 2.51 -1.72
C ALA A 163 -7.33 1.09 -1.43
N GLY A 164 -7.18 0.16 -2.37
CA GLY A 164 -7.56 -1.24 -2.15
C GLY A 164 -6.81 -1.90 -0.97
N LEU A 165 -5.51 -1.59 -0.79
CA LEU A 165 -4.73 -2.07 0.36
C LEU A 165 -5.21 -1.46 1.68
N ILE A 166 -5.64 -0.21 1.68
CA ILE A 166 -6.16 0.47 2.88
C ILE A 166 -7.55 -0.07 3.23
N ASP A 167 -8.42 -0.23 2.26
CA ASP A 167 -9.79 -0.71 2.47
C ASP A 167 -9.83 -2.17 2.94
N SER A 168 -8.79 -2.97 2.63
CA SER A 168 -8.68 -4.35 3.10
C SER A 168 -7.98 -4.49 4.45
N ASP A 169 -6.76 -3.98 4.59
CA ASP A 169 -5.86 -4.21 5.73
C ASP A 169 -5.58 -2.92 6.55
N GLY A 170 -6.15 -1.78 6.14
CA GLY A 170 -5.88 -0.49 6.78
C GLY A 170 -6.66 -0.26 8.07
N TYR A 171 -5.99 0.30 9.06
CA TYR A 171 -6.58 0.79 10.29
C TYR A 171 -6.26 2.27 10.49
N TYR A 172 -7.28 3.11 10.65
CA TYR A 172 -7.08 4.51 10.96
C TYR A 172 -6.90 4.72 12.47
N ASN A 173 -5.69 5.04 12.86
CA ASN A 173 -5.36 5.39 14.23
C ASN A 173 -5.64 6.88 14.48
N ARG A 174 -6.72 7.17 15.21
CA ARG A 174 -7.16 8.55 15.52
C ARG A 174 -6.15 9.33 16.37
N GLN A 175 -5.43 8.64 17.26
CA GLN A 175 -4.47 9.31 18.17
C GLN A 175 -3.24 9.83 17.41
N SER A 176 -2.71 9.03 16.49
CA SER A 176 -1.54 9.40 15.69
C SER A 176 -1.91 10.12 14.38
N ASN A 177 -3.21 10.19 14.03
CA ASN A 177 -3.73 10.69 12.76
C ASN A 177 -3.01 10.01 11.58
N ALA A 178 -2.92 8.70 11.63
CA ALA A 178 -2.20 7.89 10.66
C ALA A 178 -2.97 6.63 10.27
N ILE A 179 -2.73 6.15 9.07
CA ILE A 179 -3.21 4.84 8.61
C ILE A 179 -2.10 3.83 8.87
N GLU A 180 -2.46 2.74 9.53
CA GLU A 180 -1.59 1.61 9.80
C GLU A 180 -2.03 0.42 8.97
N ILE A 181 -1.09 -0.23 8.29
CA ILE A 181 -1.31 -1.50 7.59
C ILE A 181 -0.41 -2.54 8.26
N THR A 182 -0.99 -3.60 8.79
CA THR A 182 -0.24 -4.69 9.42
C THR A 182 -0.02 -5.80 8.41
N GLN A 183 1.24 -6.08 8.07
CA GLN A 183 1.54 -7.04 7.03
C GLN A 183 2.59 -8.07 7.50
N LYS A 184 2.25 -9.36 7.40
CA LYS A 184 3.14 -10.47 7.77
C LYS A 184 4.21 -10.74 6.69
N VAL A 185 3.90 -10.44 5.43
CA VAL A 185 4.77 -10.70 4.29
C VAL A 185 5.75 -9.54 4.13
N LYS A 186 7.01 -9.72 4.57
CA LYS A 186 8.04 -8.66 4.53
C LYS A 186 8.25 -8.02 3.13
N PRO A 187 8.29 -8.76 2.01
CA PRO A 187 8.36 -8.16 0.68
C PRO A 187 7.19 -7.21 0.40
N LEU A 188 5.95 -7.63 0.68
CA LEU A 188 4.76 -6.79 0.49
C LEU A 188 4.81 -5.52 1.35
N ALA A 189 5.25 -5.62 2.62
CA ALA A 189 5.41 -4.44 3.48
C ALA A 189 6.41 -3.42 2.92
N LYS A 190 7.52 -3.89 2.31
CA LYS A 190 8.50 -3.02 1.62
C LYS A 190 7.91 -2.38 0.37
N ASP A 191 7.14 -3.14 -0.41
CA ASP A 191 6.47 -2.64 -1.61
C ASP A 191 5.41 -1.57 -1.26
N ILE A 192 4.63 -1.78 -0.20
CA ILE A 192 3.68 -0.78 0.32
C ILE A 192 4.42 0.49 0.74
N LEU A 193 5.54 0.37 1.43
CA LEU A 193 6.36 1.53 1.81
C LEU A 193 6.86 2.30 0.59
N PHE A 194 7.35 1.59 -0.44
CA PHE A 194 7.74 2.19 -1.70
C PHE A 194 6.56 2.93 -2.35
N LEU A 195 5.41 2.26 -2.46
CA LEU A 195 4.19 2.82 -3.05
C LEU A 195 3.79 4.13 -2.36
N VAL A 196 3.68 4.12 -1.03
CA VAL A 196 3.33 5.29 -0.22
C VAL A 196 4.32 6.44 -0.43
N ARG A 197 5.62 6.15 -0.40
CA ARG A 197 6.67 7.17 -0.58
C ARG A 197 6.69 7.72 -2.00
N SER A 198 6.49 6.87 -3.01
CA SER A 198 6.43 7.28 -4.42
C SER A 198 5.25 8.21 -4.71
N LEU A 199 4.21 8.17 -3.90
CA LEU A 199 3.07 9.09 -3.94
C LEU A 199 3.31 10.42 -3.20
N GLY A 200 4.49 10.61 -2.61
CA GLY A 200 4.84 11.80 -1.83
C GLY A 200 4.32 11.77 -0.39
N MET A 201 3.83 10.64 0.08
CA MET A 201 3.34 10.47 1.44
C MET A 201 4.46 10.05 2.39
N ARG A 202 4.30 10.34 3.68
CA ARG A 202 5.21 9.84 4.70
C ARG A 202 4.84 8.39 5.04
N GLY A 203 5.78 7.47 4.90
CA GLY A 203 5.65 6.08 5.34
C GLY A 203 6.85 5.64 6.15
N THR A 204 6.59 4.81 7.17
CA THR A 204 7.61 4.15 8.00
C THR A 204 7.19 2.69 8.19
N VAL A 205 8.17 1.80 8.29
CA VAL A 205 7.93 0.40 8.66
C VAL A 205 8.57 0.15 10.01
N LYS A 206 7.84 -0.52 10.89
CA LYS A 206 8.32 -0.98 12.18
C LYS A 206 8.00 -2.46 12.32
N GLU A 207 8.97 -3.28 12.64
CA GLU A 207 8.72 -4.66 13.03
C GLU A 207 8.09 -4.68 14.43
N CYS A 208 7.03 -5.45 14.57
CA CYS A 208 6.32 -5.62 15.83
C CYS A 208 5.78 -7.05 15.93
N GLU A 209 5.71 -7.55 17.15
CA GLU A 209 4.98 -8.77 17.45
C GLU A 209 3.54 -8.40 17.77
N LYS A 210 2.59 -8.88 16.95
CA LYS A 210 1.17 -8.77 17.24
C LYS A 210 0.63 -10.13 17.61
N SER A 211 -0.09 -10.18 18.69
CA SER A 211 -0.81 -11.36 19.14
C SER A 211 -2.32 -11.10 19.05
N CYS A 212 -3.07 -12.13 18.77
CA CYS A 212 -4.53 -12.10 18.85
C CYS A 212 -5.03 -13.11 19.86
N MET A 213 -6.16 -12.80 20.49
CA MET A 213 -6.87 -13.80 21.31
C MET A 213 -7.68 -14.70 20.37
N TYR A 214 -7.39 -15.98 20.39
CA TYR A 214 -8.14 -17.00 19.67
C TYR A 214 -8.60 -18.08 20.63
N LYS A 215 -9.91 -18.26 20.76
CA LYS A 215 -10.54 -19.21 21.70
C LYS A 215 -10.05 -19.08 23.16
N GLY A 216 -9.78 -17.84 23.61
CA GLY A 216 -9.29 -17.56 24.97
C GLY A 216 -7.78 -17.69 25.15
N GLU A 217 -7.05 -18.13 24.15
CA GLU A 217 -5.58 -18.23 24.15
C GLU A 217 -4.94 -17.11 23.34
N LYS A 218 -3.82 -16.59 23.84
CA LYS A 218 -2.98 -15.63 23.13
C LYS A 218 -2.14 -16.39 22.09
N LYS A 219 -2.37 -16.09 20.81
CA LYS A 219 -1.57 -16.62 19.69
C LYS A 219 -0.72 -15.53 19.06
#